data_d18f415a02d81f42161fa82ac33bca6a
#
_entry.id   d18f415a02d81f42161fa82ac33bca6a
#
_cell.length_a   1.000
_cell.length_b   1.000
_cell.length_c   1.000
_cell.angle_alpha   90.00
_cell.angle_beta   90.00
_cell.angle_gamma   90.00
#
_symmetry.space_group_name_H-M   'P 1'
#
loop_
_entity.id
_entity.type
_entity.pdbx_description
1 polymer ?
#
loop_
_entity_poly.entity_id
_entity_poly.type
_entity_poly.pdbx_seq_one_letter_code
_entity_poly.pdbx_strand_id
1 'polypeptide(L)'
;MNSSRRPRRYRAQPRAAVGLKLPIPKRSALDADLRKYFAACDEKLGFLPNVLKVYSFDQKKLRAFIGMYNELMLGDSRLSPLEREMIAVVVSSANRCYYCLTAHGQAVRDMSGDPSLGEALVMNYRIARIPRRQRAMLDFAHQLTVDPTADAAPARERLRKAGFSDRDLWDIISVTAFFNMTNRLAAATDMMPNEEYLAASR
;
A
#
# COMPACT_ATOMS: atom_id res chain seq x y z
N MET A 1 26.16 31.45 -29.90
CA MET A 1 25.80 30.08 -30.33
C MET A 1 24.73 29.55 -29.37
N ASN A 2 23.49 29.66 -29.77
CA ASN A 2 22.34 29.32 -28.91
C ASN A 2 21.90 27.89 -29.26
N SER A 3 22.42 26.93 -28.52
CA SER A 3 22.04 25.53 -28.70
C SER A 3 20.68 25.34 -28.01
N SER A 4 19.61 25.45 -28.79
CA SER A 4 18.26 25.08 -28.38
C SER A 4 18.23 23.58 -28.05
N ARG A 5 18.51 23.24 -26.79
CA ARG A 5 18.28 21.87 -26.30
C ARG A 5 16.79 21.59 -26.40
N ARG A 6 16.40 20.76 -27.37
CA ARG A 6 15.04 20.21 -27.44
C ARG A 6 14.71 19.60 -26.07
N PRO A 7 13.56 19.90 -25.49
CA PRO A 7 13.20 19.31 -24.20
C PRO A 7 13.22 17.78 -24.35
N ARG A 8 13.86 17.09 -23.37
CA ARG A 8 13.85 15.62 -23.33
C ARG A 8 12.39 15.16 -23.28
N ARG A 9 11.97 14.42 -24.29
CA ARG A 9 10.68 13.74 -24.24
C ARG A 9 10.76 12.65 -23.20
N TYR A 10 10.13 12.83 -22.06
CA TYR A 10 9.96 11.75 -21.09
C TYR A 10 9.09 10.67 -21.72
N ARG A 11 9.44 9.42 -21.46
CA ARG A 11 8.62 8.29 -21.90
C ARG A 11 7.24 8.44 -21.24
N ALA A 12 6.16 8.37 -22.05
CA ALA A 12 4.81 8.41 -21.48
C ALA A 12 4.63 7.24 -20.50
N GLN A 13 3.93 7.51 -19.40
CA GLN A 13 3.55 6.46 -18.45
C GLN A 13 2.69 5.40 -19.17
N PRO A 14 2.86 4.10 -18.84
CA PRO A 14 2.01 3.05 -19.41
C PRO A 14 0.53 3.34 -19.07
N ARG A 15 -0.35 3.29 -20.08
CA ARG A 15 -1.80 3.42 -19.88
C ARG A 15 -2.45 2.13 -19.40
N ALA A 16 -1.79 0.99 -19.56
CA ALA A 16 -2.27 -0.30 -19.10
C ALA A 16 -2.15 -0.42 -17.58
N ALA A 17 -3.14 -1.01 -16.92
CA ALA A 17 -3.12 -1.24 -15.48
C ALA A 17 -2.01 -2.23 -15.05
N VAL A 18 -1.49 -3.04 -15.97
CA VAL A 18 -0.45 -4.04 -15.73
C VAL A 18 0.34 -4.31 -17.00
N GLY A 19 1.63 -4.62 -16.87
CA GLY A 19 2.52 -4.96 -18.01
C GLY A 19 2.34 -6.39 -18.52
N LEU A 20 1.72 -7.28 -17.75
CA LEU A 20 1.49 -8.66 -18.16
C LEU A 20 0.24 -8.79 -19.05
N LYS A 21 0.29 -9.70 -20.02
CA LYS A 21 -0.85 -10.05 -20.88
C LYS A 21 -1.80 -11.03 -20.17
N LEU A 22 -2.49 -10.57 -19.14
CA LEU A 22 -3.43 -11.37 -18.37
C LEU A 22 -4.82 -11.34 -19.04
N PRO A 23 -5.60 -12.46 -19.01
CA PRO A 23 -6.95 -12.51 -19.54
C PRO A 23 -7.94 -11.87 -18.57
N ILE A 24 -7.83 -10.54 -18.38
CA ILE A 24 -8.70 -9.79 -17.47
C ILE A 24 -10.13 -9.80 -18.02
N PRO A 25 -11.10 -10.36 -17.31
CA PRO A 25 -12.46 -10.53 -17.80
C PRO A 25 -13.21 -9.18 -17.80
N LYS A 26 -14.29 -9.11 -18.61
CA LYS A 26 -15.29 -8.06 -18.45
C LYS A 26 -15.98 -8.22 -17.08
N ARG A 27 -16.39 -7.15 -16.46
CA ARG A 27 -17.06 -7.14 -15.15
C ARG A 27 -18.29 -8.06 -15.11
N SER A 28 -19.06 -8.13 -16.23
CA SER A 28 -20.23 -9.00 -16.36
C SER A 28 -19.92 -10.50 -16.27
N ALA A 29 -18.66 -10.90 -16.53
CA ALA A 29 -18.23 -12.29 -16.46
C ALA A 29 -17.69 -12.70 -15.05
N LEU A 30 -17.66 -11.78 -14.11
CA LEU A 30 -17.31 -12.08 -12.72
C LEU A 30 -18.49 -12.73 -11.98
N ASP A 31 -18.20 -13.51 -10.96
CA ASP A 31 -19.20 -14.03 -10.04
C ASP A 31 -19.94 -12.91 -9.31
N ALA A 32 -21.15 -13.18 -8.83
CA ALA A 32 -22.05 -12.19 -8.27
C ALA A 32 -21.45 -11.45 -7.05
N ASP A 33 -20.76 -12.17 -6.17
CA ASP A 33 -20.08 -11.60 -5.00
C ASP A 33 -18.99 -10.61 -5.37
N LEU A 34 -18.18 -10.94 -6.37
CA LEU A 34 -17.11 -10.05 -6.86
C LEU A 34 -17.67 -8.83 -7.61
N ARG A 35 -18.75 -8.99 -8.37
CA ARG A 35 -19.45 -7.84 -8.95
C ARG A 35 -19.97 -6.89 -7.90
N LYS A 36 -20.56 -7.44 -6.82
CA LYS A 36 -21.03 -6.64 -5.66
C LYS A 36 -19.88 -5.91 -4.98
N TYR A 37 -18.76 -6.60 -4.76
CA TYR A 37 -17.57 -5.99 -4.16
C TYR A 37 -17.02 -4.85 -5.03
N PHE A 38 -16.93 -5.03 -6.35
CA PHE A 38 -16.49 -3.99 -7.27
C PHE A 38 -17.45 -2.79 -7.29
N ALA A 39 -18.77 -3.05 -7.21
CA ALA A 39 -19.75 -1.97 -7.11
C ALA A 39 -19.57 -1.15 -5.82
N ALA A 40 -19.30 -1.81 -4.70
CA ALA A 40 -19.02 -1.13 -3.44
C ALA A 40 -17.71 -0.30 -3.49
N CYS A 41 -16.70 -0.74 -4.25
CA CYS A 41 -15.51 0.05 -4.47
C CYS A 41 -15.82 1.33 -5.28
N ASP A 42 -16.58 1.22 -6.38
CA ASP A 42 -16.97 2.38 -7.18
C ASP A 42 -17.79 3.38 -6.35
N GLU A 43 -18.70 2.89 -5.52
CA GLU A 43 -19.53 3.74 -4.66
C GLU A 43 -18.70 4.48 -3.60
N LYS A 44 -17.78 3.77 -2.94
CA LYS A 44 -17.02 4.33 -1.81
C LYS A 44 -15.82 5.17 -2.24
N LEU A 45 -15.14 4.77 -3.32
CA LEU A 45 -13.88 5.39 -3.78
C LEU A 45 -14.08 6.27 -5.02
N GLY A 46 -15.20 6.13 -5.73
CA GLY A 46 -15.44 6.77 -7.02
C GLY A 46 -14.78 6.04 -8.20
N PHE A 47 -14.05 4.96 -7.96
CA PHE A 47 -13.36 4.16 -9.00
C PHE A 47 -13.03 2.75 -8.50
N LEU A 48 -12.74 1.86 -9.45
CA LEU A 48 -12.25 0.51 -9.15
C LEU A 48 -10.72 0.51 -9.08
N PRO A 49 -10.10 0.16 -7.93
CA PRO A 49 -8.66 0.02 -7.82
C PRO A 49 -8.06 -0.94 -8.85
N ASN A 50 -7.00 -0.52 -9.55
CA ASN A 50 -6.37 -1.32 -10.60
C ASN A 50 -5.87 -2.67 -10.09
N VAL A 51 -5.43 -2.78 -8.84
CA VAL A 51 -5.05 -4.06 -8.23
C VAL A 51 -6.19 -5.08 -8.28
N LEU A 52 -7.41 -4.67 -7.94
CA LEU A 52 -8.58 -5.56 -7.99
C LEU A 52 -8.92 -5.97 -9.42
N LYS A 53 -8.86 -5.00 -10.35
CA LYS A 53 -9.04 -5.25 -11.76
C LYS A 53 -8.01 -6.25 -12.29
N VAL A 54 -6.74 -6.09 -11.93
CA VAL A 54 -5.67 -7.00 -12.36
C VAL A 54 -5.87 -8.39 -11.78
N TYR A 55 -6.13 -8.53 -10.49
CA TYR A 55 -6.36 -9.84 -9.87
C TYR A 55 -7.57 -10.58 -10.42
N SER A 56 -8.52 -9.89 -11.08
CA SER A 56 -9.76 -10.49 -11.59
C SER A 56 -9.55 -11.52 -12.70
N PHE A 57 -8.34 -11.63 -13.27
CA PHE A 57 -8.00 -12.72 -14.21
C PHE A 57 -8.15 -14.11 -13.58
N ASP A 58 -8.05 -14.20 -12.26
CA ASP A 58 -8.27 -15.42 -11.48
C ASP A 58 -9.13 -15.07 -10.25
N GLN A 59 -10.42 -15.40 -10.33
CA GLN A 59 -11.38 -15.03 -9.29
C GLN A 59 -11.09 -15.68 -7.93
N LYS A 60 -10.43 -16.85 -7.89
CA LYS A 60 -10.02 -17.50 -6.63
C LYS A 60 -8.91 -16.71 -5.95
N LYS A 61 -7.88 -16.30 -6.72
CA LYS A 61 -6.80 -15.44 -6.21
C LYS A 61 -7.31 -14.07 -5.78
N LEU A 62 -8.25 -13.49 -6.54
CA LEU A 62 -8.89 -12.24 -6.17
C LEU A 62 -9.59 -12.34 -4.81
N ARG A 63 -10.38 -13.39 -4.56
CA ARG A 63 -11.02 -13.59 -3.25
C ARG A 63 -10.03 -13.76 -2.11
N ALA A 64 -8.96 -14.53 -2.33
CA ALA A 64 -7.91 -14.71 -1.33
C ALA A 64 -7.22 -13.37 -1.00
N PHE A 65 -6.92 -12.56 -2.03
CA PHE A 65 -6.35 -11.23 -1.87
C PHE A 65 -7.30 -10.29 -1.10
N ILE A 66 -8.57 -10.20 -1.53
CA ILE A 66 -9.59 -9.37 -0.88
C ILE A 66 -9.78 -9.81 0.59
N GLY A 67 -9.88 -11.12 0.84
CA GLY A 67 -10.04 -11.64 2.20
C GLY A 67 -8.89 -11.24 3.11
N MET A 68 -7.65 -11.43 2.68
CA MET A 68 -6.48 -11.05 3.46
C MET A 68 -6.38 -9.53 3.65
N TYR A 69 -6.62 -8.75 2.59
CA TYR A 69 -6.62 -7.29 2.67
C TYR A 69 -7.66 -6.77 3.67
N ASN A 70 -8.90 -7.24 3.54
CA ASN A 70 -9.99 -6.79 4.41
C ASN A 70 -9.72 -7.15 5.88
N GLU A 71 -9.23 -8.35 6.15
CA GLU A 71 -8.90 -8.75 7.51
C GLU A 71 -7.78 -7.91 8.11
N LEU A 72 -6.69 -7.70 7.38
CA LEU A 72 -5.54 -6.96 7.88
C LEU A 72 -5.74 -5.45 7.94
N MET A 73 -6.46 -4.88 6.97
CA MET A 73 -6.56 -3.42 6.85
C MET A 73 -7.87 -2.85 7.40
N LEU A 74 -8.94 -3.63 7.40
CA LEU A 74 -10.29 -3.18 7.78
C LEU A 74 -10.88 -3.97 8.96
N GLY A 75 -10.33 -5.14 9.28
CA GLY A 75 -10.78 -6.00 10.38
C GLY A 75 -10.45 -5.44 11.77
N ASP A 76 -10.92 -6.12 12.80
CA ASP A 76 -10.71 -5.74 14.21
C ASP A 76 -9.24 -5.81 14.60
N SER A 77 -8.71 -4.68 15.08
CA SER A 77 -7.35 -4.56 15.59
C SER A 77 -7.24 -3.35 16.51
N ARG A 78 -6.28 -3.38 17.44
CA ARG A 78 -5.92 -2.20 18.25
C ARG A 78 -5.06 -1.19 17.48
N LEU A 79 -4.53 -1.57 16.32
CA LEU A 79 -3.94 -0.63 15.38
C LEU A 79 -5.05 0.16 14.70
N SER A 80 -4.98 1.48 14.76
CA SER A 80 -5.93 2.32 14.03
C SER A 80 -5.80 2.10 12.51
N PRO A 81 -6.86 2.37 11.71
CA PRO A 81 -6.76 2.33 10.26
C PRO A 81 -5.60 3.17 9.72
N LEU A 82 -5.37 4.36 10.28
CA LEU A 82 -4.24 5.22 9.92
C LEU A 82 -2.88 4.53 10.20
N GLU A 83 -2.71 3.88 11.36
CA GLU A 83 -1.46 3.18 11.69
C GLU A 83 -1.16 2.05 10.70
N ARG A 84 -2.18 1.31 10.26
CA ARG A 84 -2.04 0.26 9.24
C ARG A 84 -1.62 0.82 7.88
N GLU A 85 -2.21 1.94 7.47
CA GLU A 85 -1.81 2.65 6.24
C GLU A 85 -0.40 3.25 6.35
N MET A 86 0.00 3.76 7.51
CA MET A 86 1.38 4.22 7.75
C MET A 86 2.40 3.08 7.59
N ILE A 87 2.10 1.87 8.10
CA ILE A 87 2.94 0.67 7.87
C ILE A 87 3.01 0.39 6.37
N ALA A 88 1.87 0.37 5.67
CA ALA A 88 1.79 0.13 4.24
C ALA A 88 2.71 1.09 3.44
N VAL A 89 2.66 2.39 3.76
CA VAL A 89 3.49 3.41 3.09
C VAL A 89 4.98 3.19 3.39
N VAL A 90 5.37 2.97 4.64
CA VAL A 90 6.80 2.80 5.01
C VAL A 90 7.41 1.55 4.38
N VAL A 91 6.67 0.43 4.37
CA VAL A 91 7.08 -0.80 3.68
C VAL A 91 7.21 -0.56 2.18
N SER A 92 6.25 0.13 1.59
CA SER A 92 6.24 0.44 0.16
C SER A 92 7.33 1.42 -0.25
N SER A 93 7.70 2.37 0.64
CA SER A 93 8.83 3.27 0.45
C SER A 93 10.15 2.50 0.43
N ALA A 94 10.37 1.61 1.40
CA ALA A 94 11.56 0.76 1.45
C ALA A 94 11.68 -0.13 0.18
N ASN A 95 10.57 -0.66 -0.31
CA ASN A 95 10.50 -1.48 -1.53
C ASN A 95 10.39 -0.66 -2.83
N ARG A 96 10.27 0.68 -2.76
CA ARG A 96 10.11 1.58 -3.92
C ARG A 96 8.93 1.20 -4.83
N CYS A 97 7.83 0.74 -4.24
CA CYS A 97 6.64 0.33 -4.98
C CYS A 97 5.78 1.53 -5.36
N TYR A 98 5.87 2.00 -6.61
CA TYR A 98 5.12 3.18 -7.08
C TYR A 98 3.61 3.05 -6.90
N TYR A 99 3.03 1.90 -7.26
CA TYR A 99 1.59 1.63 -7.08
C TYR A 99 1.17 1.86 -5.63
N CYS A 100 1.84 1.15 -4.71
CA CYS A 100 1.43 1.14 -3.31
C CYS A 100 1.71 2.47 -2.62
N LEU A 101 2.81 3.15 -2.95
CA LEU A 101 3.09 4.50 -2.46
C LEU A 101 2.00 5.50 -2.86
N THR A 102 1.51 5.41 -4.09
CA THR A 102 0.47 6.30 -4.60
C THR A 102 -0.87 6.02 -3.91
N ALA A 103 -1.29 4.76 -3.83
CA ALA A 103 -2.58 4.37 -3.26
C ALA A 103 -2.63 4.59 -1.74
N HIS A 104 -1.66 4.05 -1.00
CA HIS A 104 -1.64 4.12 0.48
C HIS A 104 -1.15 5.48 1.00
N GLY A 105 -0.31 6.18 0.25
CA GLY A 105 0.03 7.58 0.53
C GLY A 105 -1.18 8.50 0.47
N GLN A 106 -2.09 8.28 -0.48
CA GLN A 106 -3.38 8.98 -0.51
C GLN A 106 -4.23 8.64 0.72
N ALA A 107 -4.34 7.36 1.10
CA ALA A 107 -5.10 6.96 2.28
C ALA A 107 -4.56 7.60 3.57
N VAL A 108 -3.23 7.70 3.72
CA VAL A 108 -2.62 8.42 4.87
C VAL A 108 -3.01 9.90 4.85
N ARG A 109 -2.94 10.59 3.71
CA ARG A 109 -3.34 12.01 3.61
C ARG A 109 -4.80 12.21 3.99
N ASP A 110 -5.67 11.34 3.48
CA ASP A 110 -7.11 11.38 3.73
C ASP A 110 -7.44 11.18 5.21
N MET A 111 -6.91 10.11 5.79
CA MET A 111 -7.20 9.74 7.19
C MET A 111 -6.57 10.68 8.21
N SER A 112 -5.40 11.25 7.91
CA SER A 112 -4.71 12.16 8.83
C SER A 112 -5.16 13.62 8.70
N GLY A 113 -5.72 14.00 7.56
CA GLY A 113 -5.95 15.40 7.21
C GLY A 113 -4.65 16.21 7.07
N ASP A 114 -3.50 15.54 7.00
CA ASP A 114 -2.17 16.17 6.91
C ASP A 114 -1.41 15.64 5.68
N PRO A 115 -1.41 16.40 4.57
CA PRO A 115 -0.66 16.03 3.38
C PRO A 115 0.86 15.90 3.65
N SER A 116 1.40 16.68 4.60
CA SER A 116 2.83 16.65 4.91
C SER A 116 3.25 15.34 5.58
N LEU A 117 2.38 14.73 6.36
CA LEU A 117 2.61 13.41 6.94
C LEU A 117 2.73 12.35 5.83
N GLY A 118 1.80 12.35 4.88
CA GLY A 118 1.84 11.43 3.74
C GLY A 118 3.15 11.53 2.96
N GLU A 119 3.58 12.73 2.61
CA GLU A 119 4.84 12.97 1.89
C GLU A 119 6.07 12.56 2.73
N ALA A 120 6.09 12.88 4.03
CA ALA A 120 7.18 12.49 4.92
C ALA A 120 7.32 10.95 5.01
N LEU A 121 6.21 10.22 5.11
CA LEU A 121 6.24 8.74 5.17
C LEU A 121 6.73 8.13 3.86
N VAL A 122 6.36 8.73 2.71
CA VAL A 122 6.81 8.27 1.38
C VAL A 122 8.31 8.51 1.20
N MET A 123 8.80 9.69 1.54
CA MET A 123 10.19 10.10 1.26
C MET A 123 11.17 9.63 2.34
N ASN A 124 10.84 9.89 3.59
CA ASN A 124 11.68 9.54 4.75
C ASN A 124 10.84 9.60 6.02
N TYR A 125 10.22 8.49 6.42
CA TYR A 125 9.38 8.44 7.61
C TYR A 125 10.07 8.91 8.90
N ARG A 126 11.42 8.91 8.94
CA ARG A 126 12.19 9.32 10.12
C ARG A 126 12.06 10.81 10.44
N ILE A 127 11.69 11.64 9.46
CA ILE A 127 11.45 13.08 9.68
C ILE A 127 10.01 13.39 10.09
N ALA A 128 9.08 12.45 9.95
CA ALA A 128 7.67 12.65 10.28
C ALA A 128 7.48 12.99 11.77
N ARG A 129 6.64 13.98 12.05
CA ARG A 129 6.28 14.37 13.43
C ARG A 129 5.15 13.49 13.95
N ILE A 130 5.52 12.35 14.51
CA ILE A 130 4.61 11.31 15.00
C ILE A 130 4.95 10.90 16.43
N PRO A 131 4.00 10.36 17.21
CA PRO A 131 4.23 9.83 18.54
C PRO A 131 5.32 8.75 18.57
N ARG A 132 6.02 8.63 19.71
CA ARG A 132 7.07 7.61 19.91
C ARG A 132 6.56 6.19 19.67
N ARG A 133 5.31 5.91 20.02
CA ARG A 133 4.67 4.62 19.78
C ARG A 133 4.61 4.30 18.28
N GLN A 134 4.12 5.22 17.47
CA GLN A 134 4.06 5.05 16.02
C GLN A 134 5.47 4.98 15.40
N ARG A 135 6.43 5.76 15.92
CA ARG A 135 7.83 5.69 15.47
C ARG A 135 8.39 4.29 15.67
N ALA A 136 8.24 3.68 16.86
CA ALA A 136 8.70 2.33 17.14
C ALA A 136 8.06 1.29 16.19
N MET A 137 6.77 1.44 15.91
CA MET A 137 6.04 0.60 14.96
C MET A 137 6.63 0.69 13.54
N LEU A 138 6.87 1.90 13.04
CA LEU A 138 7.42 2.11 11.70
C LEU A 138 8.89 1.70 11.59
N ASP A 139 9.69 1.89 12.63
CA ASP A 139 11.07 1.43 12.68
C ASP A 139 11.14 -0.10 12.57
N PHE A 140 10.22 -0.80 13.26
CA PHE A 140 10.11 -2.25 13.16
C PHE A 140 9.68 -2.70 11.77
N ALA A 141 8.63 -2.10 11.20
CA ALA A 141 8.13 -2.45 9.87
C ALA A 141 9.21 -2.21 8.79
N HIS A 142 9.95 -1.10 8.89
CA HIS A 142 11.07 -0.81 8.01
C HIS A 142 12.19 -1.84 8.17
N GLN A 143 12.64 -2.13 9.41
CA GLN A 143 13.67 -3.12 9.67
C GLN A 143 13.30 -4.49 9.08
N LEU A 144 12.09 -5.00 9.38
CA LEU A 144 11.61 -6.28 8.86
C LEU A 144 11.57 -6.33 7.32
N THR A 145 11.38 -5.17 6.67
CA THR A 145 11.34 -5.07 5.21
C THR A 145 12.74 -5.12 4.60
N VAL A 146 13.70 -4.38 5.17
CA VAL A 146 15.05 -4.23 4.56
C VAL A 146 16.02 -5.30 5.01
N ASP A 147 15.81 -5.87 6.19
CA ASP A 147 16.63 -6.97 6.75
C ASP A 147 15.75 -7.96 7.53
N PRO A 148 15.07 -8.87 6.83
CA PRO A 148 14.19 -9.86 7.47
C PRO A 148 14.96 -10.93 8.28
N THR A 149 16.28 -10.99 8.14
CA THR A 149 17.15 -11.94 8.83
C THR A 149 17.71 -11.39 10.15
N ALA A 150 17.58 -10.10 10.40
CA ALA A 150 18.02 -9.48 11.65
C ALA A 150 17.30 -10.09 12.86
N ASP A 151 18.01 -10.20 13.99
CA ASP A 151 17.38 -10.61 15.25
C ASP A 151 16.24 -9.64 15.62
N ALA A 152 15.03 -10.16 15.56
CA ALA A 152 13.83 -9.38 15.84
C ALA A 152 13.54 -9.24 17.36
N ALA A 153 14.22 -9.96 18.25
CA ALA A 153 13.90 -9.95 19.67
C ALA A 153 14.09 -8.56 20.32
N PRO A 154 15.19 -7.83 20.08
CA PRO A 154 15.34 -6.47 20.60
C PRO A 154 14.29 -5.48 20.06
N ALA A 155 13.90 -5.65 18.80
CA ALA A 155 12.89 -4.80 18.18
C ALA A 155 11.49 -5.07 18.74
N ARG A 156 11.12 -6.34 18.94
CA ARG A 156 9.86 -6.71 19.63
C ARG A 156 9.79 -6.16 21.05
N GLU A 157 10.92 -6.20 21.77
CA GLU A 157 10.96 -5.63 23.13
C GLU A 157 10.77 -4.11 23.13
N ARG A 158 11.33 -3.38 22.14
CA ARG A 158 11.04 -1.94 21.96
C ARG A 158 9.56 -1.67 21.71
N LEU A 159 8.89 -2.53 20.92
CA LEU A 159 7.45 -2.40 20.69
C LEU A 159 6.65 -2.62 21.98
N ARG A 160 6.98 -3.63 22.79
CA ARG A 160 6.32 -3.85 24.09
C ARG A 160 6.49 -2.65 25.02
N LYS A 161 7.69 -2.09 25.11
CA LYS A 161 7.98 -0.86 25.87
C LYS A 161 7.22 0.35 25.35
N ALA A 162 6.89 0.37 24.05
CA ALA A 162 6.05 1.41 23.45
C ALA A 162 4.53 1.17 23.65
N GLY A 163 4.15 0.11 24.39
CA GLY A 163 2.75 -0.18 24.76
C GLY A 163 2.00 -1.09 23.78
N PHE A 164 2.70 -1.79 22.90
CA PHE A 164 2.09 -2.81 22.04
C PHE A 164 2.07 -4.18 22.74
N SER A 165 0.91 -4.86 22.70
CA SER A 165 0.76 -6.25 23.09
C SER A 165 1.33 -7.21 22.04
N ASP A 166 1.51 -8.47 22.37
CA ASP A 166 1.94 -9.49 21.39
C ASP A 166 0.91 -9.69 20.28
N ARG A 167 -0.38 -9.44 20.53
CA ARG A 167 -1.41 -9.41 19.49
C ARG A 167 -1.18 -8.23 18.55
N ASP A 168 -0.88 -7.04 19.05
CA ASP A 168 -0.57 -5.88 18.23
C ASP A 168 0.72 -6.13 17.40
N LEU A 169 1.72 -6.80 17.99
CA LEU A 169 2.93 -7.20 17.27
C LEU A 169 2.61 -8.12 16.09
N TRP A 170 1.72 -9.11 16.31
CA TRP A 170 1.25 -9.99 15.25
C TRP A 170 0.62 -9.19 14.10
N ASP A 171 -0.23 -8.23 14.41
CA ASP A 171 -0.90 -7.39 13.40
C ASP A 171 0.12 -6.52 12.65
N ILE A 172 1.09 -5.89 13.34
CA ILE A 172 2.18 -5.13 12.71
C ILE A 172 2.99 -6.01 11.76
N ILE A 173 3.37 -7.21 12.20
CA ILE A 173 4.14 -8.18 11.39
C ILE A 173 3.33 -8.60 10.16
N SER A 174 2.05 -8.92 10.35
CA SER A 174 1.18 -9.41 9.27
C SER A 174 0.94 -8.35 8.20
N VAL A 175 0.65 -7.11 8.58
CA VAL A 175 0.52 -5.98 7.65
C VAL A 175 1.84 -5.74 6.91
N THR A 176 2.99 -5.75 7.63
CA THR A 176 4.32 -5.60 7.02
C THR A 176 4.59 -6.69 5.98
N ALA A 177 4.33 -7.96 6.32
CA ALA A 177 4.55 -9.11 5.44
C ALA A 177 3.64 -9.06 4.21
N PHE A 178 2.36 -8.70 4.40
CA PHE A 178 1.41 -8.52 3.31
C PHE A 178 1.87 -7.48 2.30
N PHE A 179 2.31 -6.30 2.75
CA PHE A 179 2.83 -5.28 1.84
C PHE A 179 4.15 -5.66 1.20
N ASN A 180 5.02 -6.40 1.87
CA ASN A 180 6.21 -6.96 1.24
C ASN A 180 5.88 -7.91 0.08
N MET A 181 4.83 -8.72 0.20
CA MET A 181 4.32 -9.57 -0.88
C MET A 181 3.72 -8.73 -2.01
N THR A 182 2.78 -7.83 -1.69
CA THR A 182 2.04 -7.07 -2.70
C THR A 182 2.92 -6.08 -3.45
N ASN A 183 3.90 -5.46 -2.80
CA ASN A 183 4.87 -4.56 -3.43
C ASN A 183 5.68 -5.29 -4.50
N ARG A 184 6.18 -6.50 -4.20
CA ARG A 184 6.97 -7.29 -5.16
C ARG A 184 6.12 -7.70 -6.35
N LEU A 185 4.87 -8.08 -6.10
CA LEU A 185 3.95 -8.43 -7.17
C LEU A 185 3.63 -7.22 -8.05
N ALA A 186 3.32 -6.08 -7.46
CA ALA A 186 3.04 -4.86 -8.21
C ALA A 186 4.26 -4.41 -9.04
N ALA A 187 5.47 -4.45 -8.46
CA ALA A 187 6.69 -4.07 -9.14
C ALA A 187 7.05 -5.04 -10.29
N ALA A 188 6.94 -6.36 -10.04
CA ALA A 188 7.29 -7.37 -11.06
C ALA A 188 6.29 -7.46 -12.21
N THR A 189 5.10 -6.89 -12.06
CA THR A 189 4.04 -6.88 -13.08
C THR A 189 3.85 -5.52 -13.74
N ASP A 190 4.67 -4.53 -13.43
CA ASP A 190 4.51 -3.13 -13.87
C ASP A 190 3.10 -2.61 -13.60
N MET A 191 2.56 -2.91 -12.40
CA MET A 191 1.21 -2.50 -12.04
C MET A 191 1.16 -0.98 -11.82
N MET A 192 0.22 -0.31 -12.50
CA MET A 192 0.08 1.14 -12.44
C MET A 192 -1.11 1.53 -11.54
N PRO A 193 -0.92 2.53 -10.65
CA PRO A 193 -2.01 3.04 -9.83
C PRO A 193 -3.05 3.76 -10.69
N ASN A 194 -4.26 3.88 -10.14
CA ASN A 194 -5.28 4.76 -10.71
C ASN A 194 -4.82 6.23 -10.60
N GLU A 195 -5.12 7.04 -11.60
CA GLU A 195 -4.76 8.47 -11.61
C GLU A 195 -5.49 9.26 -10.51
N GLU A 196 -6.67 8.81 -10.13
CA GLU A 196 -7.51 9.39 -9.08
C GLU A 196 -6.78 9.49 -7.73
N TYR A 197 -5.91 8.53 -7.40
CA TYR A 197 -5.09 8.58 -6.18
C TYR A 197 -4.12 9.78 -6.14
N LEU A 198 -3.68 10.26 -7.31
CA LEU A 198 -2.71 11.35 -7.39
C LEU A 198 -3.34 12.71 -7.06
N ALA A 199 -4.61 12.88 -7.37
CA ALA A 199 -5.34 14.13 -7.17
C ALA A 199 -6.04 14.22 -5.80
N ALA A 200 -6.34 13.06 -5.17
CA ALA A 200 -7.12 13.02 -3.95
C ALA A 200 -6.33 13.48 -2.72
N SER A 201 -7.01 14.23 -1.85
CA SER A 201 -6.53 14.66 -0.51
C SER A 201 -5.18 15.41 -0.54
N ARG A 202 -5.02 16.32 -1.53
CA ARG A 202 -3.84 17.21 -1.67
C ARG A 202 -4.18 18.66 -1.34
#